data_7c35d65ba8b8357966a3070f2bb4ffd2
#
_entry.id   7c35d65ba8b8357966a3070f2bb4ffd2
#
_cell.length_a   1.000
_cell.length_b   1.000
_cell.length_c   1.000
_cell.angle_alpha   90.00
_cell.angle_beta   90.00
_cell.angle_gamma   90.00
#
_symmetry.space_group_name_H-M   'P 1'
#
loop_
_entity.id
_entity.type
_entity.pdbx_description
1 polymer ?
#
loop_
_entity_poly.entity_id
_entity_poly.type
_entity_poly.pdbx_seq_one_letter_code
_entity_poly.pdbx_strand_id
1 'polypeptide(L)'
;AWTADYPSRSDVDFDLSRNALFCLRNEENGEIAGVISIDEDPKVETLSCWTKELQPGRELSRLGVRESYQNQGIARKLMAGAIEELRSQGFKSVHILVAKENKKALASYKVFEYETVGECFLHEHDYWCYEKAL
;
A
#
# COMPACT_ATOMS: atom_id res chain seq x y z
N ALA A 1 5.17 -8.87 5.33
CA ALA A 1 6.08 -8.30 6.32
C ALA A 1 7.42 -7.95 5.68
N TRP A 2 8.05 -6.90 6.14
CA TRP A 2 9.34 -6.49 5.63
C TRP A 2 10.44 -7.39 6.18
N THR A 3 11.27 -7.92 5.26
CA THR A 3 12.51 -8.61 5.62
C THR A 3 13.66 -7.65 5.35
N ALA A 4 14.90 -8.02 5.71
CA ALA A 4 16.08 -7.21 5.45
C ALA A 4 16.27 -6.90 3.96
N ASP A 5 15.74 -7.75 3.09
CA ASP A 5 15.90 -7.64 1.64
C ASP A 5 14.69 -7.03 0.92
N TYR A 6 13.61 -6.69 1.65
CA TYR A 6 12.41 -6.13 1.03
C TYR A 6 11.87 -4.94 1.83
N PRO A 7 11.51 -3.83 1.19
CA PRO A 7 11.75 -3.60 -0.24
C PRO A 7 13.25 -3.58 -0.55
N SER A 8 13.61 -4.01 -1.75
CA SER A 8 15.02 -3.98 -2.15
C SER A 8 15.50 -2.53 -2.31
N ARG A 9 16.80 -2.34 -2.30
CA ARG A 9 17.38 -1.02 -2.53
C ARG A 9 16.93 -0.45 -3.88
N SER A 10 16.82 -1.32 -4.89
CA SER A 10 16.35 -0.91 -6.22
C SER A 10 14.91 -0.40 -6.18
N ASP A 11 14.02 -1.07 -5.44
CA ASP A 11 12.63 -0.64 -5.29
C ASP A 11 12.55 0.71 -4.59
N VAL A 12 13.33 0.90 -3.54
CA VAL A 12 13.37 2.16 -2.80
C VAL A 12 13.84 3.30 -3.71
N ASP A 13 14.92 3.08 -4.45
CA ASP A 13 15.46 4.11 -5.35
C ASP A 13 14.45 4.48 -6.44
N PHE A 14 13.74 3.49 -6.99
CA PHE A 14 12.73 3.73 -8.01
C PHE A 14 11.59 4.61 -7.47
N ASP A 15 11.07 4.27 -6.30
CA ASP A 15 9.97 5.03 -5.70
C ASP A 15 10.40 6.44 -5.31
N LEU A 16 11.59 6.61 -4.78
CA LEU A 16 12.15 7.93 -4.46
C LEU A 16 12.27 8.79 -5.71
N SER A 17 12.70 8.20 -6.84
CA SER A 17 12.84 8.95 -8.09
C SER A 17 11.50 9.47 -8.60
N ARG A 18 10.38 8.81 -8.26
CA ARG A 18 9.03 9.26 -8.59
C ARG A 18 8.38 10.07 -7.47
N ASN A 19 9.09 10.26 -6.36
CA ASN A 19 8.56 10.93 -5.18
C ASN A 19 7.28 10.26 -4.64
N ALA A 20 7.24 8.94 -4.70
CA ALA A 20 6.05 8.14 -4.37
C ALA A 20 6.25 7.19 -3.19
N LEU A 21 7.38 7.22 -2.54
CA LEU A 21 7.68 6.38 -1.38
C LEU A 21 7.55 7.20 -0.10
N PHE A 22 6.73 6.68 0.84
CA PHE A 22 6.62 7.26 2.17
C PHE A 22 7.32 6.37 3.18
N CYS A 23 8.12 7.00 4.03
CA CYS A 23 8.86 6.31 5.08
C CYS A 23 8.43 6.83 6.45
N LEU A 24 8.38 5.94 7.42
CA LEU A 24 8.26 6.32 8.82
C LEU A 24 9.61 6.06 9.48
N ARG A 25 10.19 7.12 10.06
CA ARG A 25 11.53 7.07 10.63
C ARG A 25 11.47 7.21 12.14
N ASN A 26 12.27 6.42 12.83
CA ASN A 26 12.47 6.59 14.27
C ASN A 26 13.40 7.80 14.48
N GLU A 27 12.89 8.85 15.13
CA GLU A 27 13.64 10.10 15.31
C GLU A 27 14.84 9.94 16.25
N GLU A 28 14.78 8.98 17.18
CA GLU A 28 15.87 8.79 18.15
C GLU A 28 17.14 8.22 17.51
N ASN A 29 17.00 7.29 16.58
CA ASN A 29 18.15 6.60 15.97
C ASN A 29 18.26 6.73 14.46
N GLY A 30 17.30 7.40 13.82
CA GLY A 30 17.30 7.59 12.37
C GLY A 30 16.93 6.36 11.54
N GLU A 31 16.55 5.25 12.16
CA GLU A 31 16.17 4.04 11.44
C GLU A 31 14.82 4.19 10.75
N ILE A 32 14.70 3.61 9.57
CA ILE A 32 13.40 3.52 8.87
C ILE A 32 12.62 2.35 9.48
N ALA A 33 11.49 2.66 10.10
CA ALA A 33 10.63 1.66 10.72
C ALA A 33 9.73 0.96 9.70
N GLY A 34 9.32 1.68 8.65
CA GLY A 34 8.49 1.10 7.61
C GLY A 34 8.35 2.00 6.40
N VAL A 35 7.78 1.45 5.33
CA VAL A 35 7.57 2.16 4.07
C VAL A 35 6.23 1.78 3.47
N ILE A 36 5.69 2.68 2.63
CA ILE A 36 4.55 2.41 1.77
C ILE A 36 4.74 3.19 0.48
N SER A 37 4.37 2.58 -0.64
CA SER A 37 4.49 3.22 -1.96
C SER A 37 3.14 3.60 -2.52
N ILE A 38 3.09 4.72 -3.24
CA ILE A 38 1.98 5.10 -4.11
C ILE A 38 2.38 4.71 -5.52
N ASP A 39 1.53 3.98 -6.21
CA ASP A 39 1.84 3.42 -7.52
C ASP A 39 0.86 3.83 -8.60
N GLU A 40 1.30 3.73 -9.86
CA GLU A 40 0.49 4.01 -11.04
C GLU A 40 0.64 2.87 -12.07
N ASP A 41 0.57 1.63 -11.63
CA ASP A 41 0.71 0.48 -12.51
C ASP A 41 -0.51 0.39 -13.45
N PRO A 42 -0.34 0.56 -14.78
CA PRO A 42 -1.46 0.49 -15.72
C PRO A 42 -2.21 -0.84 -15.66
N LYS A 43 -1.54 -1.94 -15.32
CA LYS A 43 -2.17 -3.25 -15.22
C LYS A 43 -3.16 -3.31 -14.06
N VAL A 44 -2.94 -2.53 -13.02
CA VAL A 44 -3.83 -2.43 -11.87
C VAL A 44 -4.90 -1.38 -12.12
N GLU A 45 -4.51 -0.20 -12.61
CA GLU A 45 -5.43 0.93 -12.82
C GLU A 45 -6.52 0.61 -13.83
N THR A 46 -6.25 -0.24 -14.82
CA THR A 46 -7.20 -0.58 -15.88
C THR A 46 -8.13 -1.74 -15.54
N LEU A 47 -8.03 -2.32 -14.34
CA LEU A 47 -8.96 -3.35 -13.91
C LEU A 47 -10.38 -2.79 -13.83
N SER A 48 -11.37 -3.60 -14.22
CA SER A 48 -12.75 -3.17 -14.31
C SER A 48 -13.48 -3.17 -12.97
N CYS A 49 -12.86 -3.68 -11.92
CA CYS A 49 -13.51 -3.82 -10.61
C CYS A 49 -13.61 -2.52 -9.81
N TRP A 50 -12.80 -1.50 -10.14
CA TRP A 50 -12.77 -0.25 -9.37
C TRP A 50 -14.07 0.54 -9.57
N THR A 51 -14.57 1.11 -8.48
CA THR A 51 -15.83 1.85 -8.50
C THR A 51 -15.68 3.13 -9.32
N LYS A 52 -16.54 3.28 -10.32
CA LYS A 52 -16.48 4.40 -11.26
C LYS A 52 -16.63 5.74 -10.57
N GLU A 53 -17.54 5.84 -9.62
CA GLU A 53 -17.84 7.06 -8.89
C GLU A 53 -16.72 7.48 -7.93
N LEU A 54 -15.78 6.58 -7.65
CA LEU A 54 -14.64 6.84 -6.78
C LEU A 54 -13.35 7.12 -7.54
N GLN A 55 -13.46 7.40 -8.83
CA GLN A 55 -12.29 7.80 -9.61
C GLN A 55 -12.12 9.33 -9.60
N PRO A 56 -10.91 9.84 -9.61
CA PRO A 56 -9.65 9.09 -9.71
C PRO A 56 -9.26 8.42 -8.40
N GLY A 57 -8.81 7.19 -8.50
CA GLY A 57 -8.23 6.45 -7.39
C GLY A 57 -6.73 6.26 -7.60
N ARG A 58 -6.04 5.79 -6.58
CA ARG A 58 -4.60 5.55 -6.66
C ARG A 58 -4.23 4.30 -5.89
N GLU A 59 -3.29 3.53 -6.42
CA GLU A 59 -2.83 2.30 -5.80
C GLU A 59 -1.83 2.58 -4.68
N LEU A 60 -2.01 1.89 -3.54
CA LEU A 60 -0.99 1.78 -2.52
C LEU A 60 -0.39 0.37 -2.61
N SER A 61 0.91 0.29 -2.46
CA SER A 61 1.63 -0.98 -2.58
C SER A 61 2.87 -1.00 -1.70
N ARG A 62 3.53 -2.14 -1.66
CA ARG A 62 4.81 -2.32 -0.96
C ARG A 62 4.80 -1.77 0.46
N LEU A 63 3.72 -2.06 1.20
CA LEU A 63 3.66 -1.75 2.63
C LEU A 63 4.57 -2.74 3.36
N GLY A 64 5.59 -2.23 3.99
CA GLY A 64 6.52 -3.05 4.75
C GLY A 64 6.90 -2.40 6.07
N VAL A 65 6.99 -3.20 7.12
CA VAL A 65 7.40 -2.76 8.44
C VAL A 65 8.59 -3.61 8.88
N ARG A 66 9.67 -2.94 9.28
CA ARG A 66 10.87 -3.62 9.76
C ARG A 66 10.51 -4.50 10.96
N GLU A 67 11.07 -5.71 11.01
CA GLU A 67 10.71 -6.71 12.02
C GLU A 67 10.76 -6.16 13.45
N SER A 68 11.80 -5.41 13.78
CA SER A 68 11.96 -4.83 15.12
C SER A 68 10.91 -3.79 15.49
N TYR A 69 10.14 -3.32 14.52
CA TYR A 69 9.10 -2.31 14.72
C TYR A 69 7.68 -2.84 14.53
N GLN A 70 7.53 -4.13 14.28
CA GLN A 70 6.19 -4.72 14.12
C GLN A 70 5.40 -4.68 15.42
N ASN A 71 4.07 -4.68 15.29
CA ASN A 71 3.12 -4.61 16.41
C ASN A 71 3.17 -3.29 17.19
N GLN A 72 3.65 -2.21 16.57
CA GLN A 72 3.73 -0.88 17.18
C GLN A 72 2.89 0.16 16.43
N GLY A 73 1.98 -0.29 15.56
CA GLY A 73 1.10 0.60 14.82
C GLY A 73 1.76 1.32 13.63
N ILE A 74 2.93 0.86 13.18
CA ILE A 74 3.66 1.50 12.09
C ILE A 74 2.89 1.42 10.77
N ALA A 75 2.34 0.23 10.44
CA ALA A 75 1.55 0.08 9.21
C ALA A 75 0.35 1.01 9.20
N ARG A 76 -0.30 1.18 10.34
CA ARG A 76 -1.46 2.06 10.49
C ARG A 76 -1.08 3.52 10.27
N LYS A 77 0.04 3.95 10.81
CA LYS A 77 0.55 5.31 10.62
C LYS A 77 0.92 5.57 9.17
N LEU A 78 1.58 4.62 8.52
CA LEU A 78 1.94 4.74 7.11
C LEU A 78 0.69 4.83 6.23
N MET A 79 -0.29 3.97 6.48
CA MET A 79 -1.54 3.98 5.73
C MET A 79 -2.27 5.31 5.90
N ALA A 80 -2.39 5.79 7.14
CA ALA A 80 -3.06 7.06 7.42
C ALA A 80 -2.36 8.23 6.73
N GLY A 81 -1.04 8.25 6.75
CA GLY A 81 -0.26 9.31 6.09
C GLY A 81 -0.42 9.30 4.58
N ALA A 82 -0.36 8.12 3.97
CA ALA A 82 -0.54 7.99 2.52
C ALA A 82 -1.95 8.39 2.09
N ILE A 83 -2.96 7.99 2.84
CA ILE A 83 -4.36 8.36 2.57
C ILE A 83 -4.54 9.87 2.65
N GLU A 84 -3.99 10.50 3.67
CA GLU A 84 -4.10 11.95 3.83
C GLU A 84 -3.44 12.70 2.68
N GLU A 85 -2.27 12.24 2.25
CA GLU A 85 -1.58 12.81 1.09
C GLU A 85 -2.41 12.70 -0.17
N LEU A 86 -2.98 11.53 -0.43
CA LEU A 86 -3.81 11.31 -1.62
C LEU A 86 -5.10 12.14 -1.56
N ARG A 87 -5.70 12.26 -0.39
CA ARG A 87 -6.88 13.11 -0.20
C ARG A 87 -6.55 14.56 -0.53
N SER A 88 -5.39 15.05 -0.09
CA SER A 88 -4.97 16.42 -0.36
C SER A 88 -4.71 16.67 -1.84
N GLN A 89 -4.35 15.63 -2.59
CA GLN A 89 -4.12 15.70 -4.03
C GLN A 89 -5.42 15.58 -4.85
N GLY A 90 -6.56 15.38 -4.19
CA GLY A 90 -7.86 15.30 -4.86
C GLY A 90 -8.28 13.89 -5.29
N PHE A 91 -7.57 12.85 -4.86
CA PHE A 91 -8.02 11.49 -5.15
C PHE A 91 -9.24 11.13 -4.32
N LYS A 92 -10.14 10.35 -4.91
CA LYS A 92 -11.41 9.96 -4.28
C LYS A 92 -11.36 8.60 -3.61
N SER A 93 -10.36 7.79 -3.94
CA SER A 93 -10.21 6.46 -3.37
C SER A 93 -8.77 6.01 -3.40
N VAL A 94 -8.49 4.99 -2.58
CA VAL A 94 -7.26 4.21 -2.67
C VAL A 94 -7.64 2.77 -2.92
N HIS A 95 -6.78 2.05 -3.61
CA HIS A 95 -6.99 0.63 -3.87
C HIS A 95 -5.68 -0.14 -3.69
N ILE A 96 -5.81 -1.43 -3.41
CA ILE A 96 -4.67 -2.28 -3.15
C ILE A 96 -4.99 -3.70 -3.58
N LEU A 97 -4.01 -4.41 -4.11
CA LEU A 97 -4.12 -5.83 -4.40
C LEU A 97 -3.49 -6.61 -3.26
N VAL A 98 -4.22 -7.57 -2.73
CA VAL A 98 -3.71 -8.43 -1.66
C VAL A 98 -3.77 -9.88 -2.11
N ALA A 99 -2.61 -10.54 -2.11
CA ALA A 99 -2.55 -11.94 -2.52
C ALA A 99 -3.48 -12.79 -1.65
N LYS A 100 -4.31 -13.60 -2.29
CA LYS A 100 -5.29 -14.44 -1.57
C LYS A 100 -4.64 -15.41 -0.59
N GLU A 101 -3.42 -15.84 -0.88
CA GLU A 101 -2.65 -16.74 -0.04
C GLU A 101 -2.00 -16.03 1.17
N ASN A 102 -1.96 -14.71 1.17
CA ASN A 102 -1.32 -13.94 2.26
C ASN A 102 -2.33 -13.64 3.36
N LYS A 103 -2.61 -14.62 4.19
CA LYS A 103 -3.60 -14.52 5.26
C LYS A 103 -3.27 -13.45 6.29
N LYS A 104 -1.99 -13.24 6.55
CA LYS A 104 -1.53 -12.22 7.50
C LYS A 104 -1.87 -10.81 6.99
N ALA A 105 -1.62 -10.56 5.71
CA ALA A 105 -1.96 -9.27 5.10
C ALA A 105 -3.47 -9.07 5.07
N LEU A 106 -4.24 -10.10 4.70
CA LEU A 106 -5.70 -10.02 4.69
C LEU A 106 -6.25 -9.63 6.06
N ALA A 107 -5.74 -10.24 7.12
CA ALA A 107 -6.15 -9.90 8.48
C ALA A 107 -5.78 -8.46 8.85
N SER A 108 -4.59 -8.00 8.45
CA SER A 108 -4.13 -6.63 8.71
C SER A 108 -4.99 -5.59 8.01
N TYR A 109 -5.41 -5.85 6.77
CA TYR A 109 -6.18 -4.87 5.99
C TYR A 109 -7.62 -4.74 6.44
N LYS A 110 -8.15 -5.69 7.20
CA LYS A 110 -9.49 -5.55 7.78
C LYS A 110 -9.62 -4.31 8.67
N VAL A 111 -8.56 -3.97 9.41
CA VAL A 111 -8.59 -2.82 10.33
C VAL A 111 -8.61 -1.48 9.60
N PHE A 112 -8.29 -1.46 8.30
CA PHE A 112 -8.30 -0.24 7.51
C PHE A 112 -9.63 0.01 6.80
N GLU A 113 -10.61 -0.86 6.99
CA GLU A 113 -11.96 -0.70 6.44
C GLU A 113 -12.03 -0.66 4.91
N TYR A 114 -11.17 -1.42 4.25
CA TYR A 114 -11.26 -1.61 2.80
C TYR A 114 -12.44 -2.51 2.44
N GLU A 115 -13.07 -2.23 1.31
CA GLU A 115 -14.09 -3.09 0.74
C GLU A 115 -13.48 -3.98 -0.34
N THR A 116 -13.89 -5.24 -0.38
CA THR A 116 -13.51 -6.16 -1.46
C THR A 116 -14.42 -5.86 -2.65
N VAL A 117 -13.84 -5.39 -3.75
CA VAL A 117 -14.59 -5.01 -4.94
C VAL A 117 -14.40 -5.96 -6.12
N GLY A 118 -13.48 -6.90 -6.00
CA GLY A 118 -13.23 -7.87 -7.05
C GLY A 118 -12.02 -8.74 -6.77
N GLU A 119 -11.64 -9.46 -7.80
CA GLU A 119 -10.45 -10.30 -7.78
C GLU A 119 -9.78 -10.27 -9.13
N CYS A 120 -8.48 -10.56 -9.18
CA CYS A 120 -7.75 -10.60 -10.42
C CYS A 120 -6.58 -11.58 -10.35
N PHE A 121 -6.07 -11.94 -11.53
CA PHE A 121 -4.87 -12.76 -11.65
C PHE A 121 -3.82 -11.93 -12.37
N LEU A 122 -2.74 -11.59 -11.67
CA LEU A 122 -1.61 -10.82 -12.22
C LEU A 122 -0.31 -11.40 -11.69
N HIS A 123 0.75 -11.31 -12.48
CA HIS A 123 2.08 -11.75 -12.05
C HIS A 123 2.08 -13.18 -11.48
N GLU A 124 1.25 -14.06 -12.09
CA GLU A 124 1.11 -15.47 -11.70
C GLU A 124 0.53 -15.70 -10.30
N HIS A 125 -0.18 -14.70 -9.76
CA HIS A 125 -0.83 -14.80 -8.45
C HIS A 125 -2.29 -14.36 -8.53
N ASP A 126 -3.11 -14.95 -7.65
CA ASP A 126 -4.49 -14.52 -7.43
C ASP A 126 -4.53 -13.45 -6.35
N TYR A 127 -5.24 -12.36 -6.61
CA TYR A 127 -5.38 -11.24 -5.69
C TYR A 127 -6.85 -10.92 -5.41
N TRP A 128 -7.12 -10.49 -4.19
CA TRP A 128 -8.32 -9.72 -3.90
C TRP A 128 -8.06 -8.25 -4.25
N CYS A 129 -9.05 -7.60 -4.81
CA CYS A 129 -9.00 -6.17 -5.09
C CYS A 129 -9.75 -5.44 -3.98
N TYR A 130 -9.05 -4.64 -3.20
CA TYR A 130 -9.59 -3.86 -2.10
C TYR A 130 -9.62 -2.39 -2.46
N GLU A 131 -10.71 -1.71 -2.11
CA GLU A 131 -10.90 -0.29 -2.39
C GLU A 131 -11.44 0.41 -1.15
N LYS A 132 -11.02 1.65 -0.94
CA LYS A 132 -11.48 2.47 0.16
C LYS A 132 -11.78 3.88 -0.34
N ALA A 133 -13.00 4.37 -0.08
CA ALA A 133 -13.37 5.76 -0.37
C ALA A 133 -12.65 6.70 0.59
N LEU A 134 -12.18 7.83 0.06
CA LEU A 134 -11.49 8.85 0.87
C LEU A 134 -12.40 9.98 1.29
#